data_4fbcba351f88d0868406f28d8c75ff75
#
_entry.id   4fbcba351f88d0868406f28d8c75ff75
#
_cell.length_a   1.000
_cell.length_b   1.000
_cell.length_c   1.000
_cell.angle_alpha   90.00
_cell.angle_beta   90.00
_cell.angle_gamma   90.00
#
_symmetry.space_group_name_H-M   'P 1'
#
loop_
_entity.id
_entity.type
_entity.pdbx_description
1 polymer ?
#
loop_
_entity_poly.entity_id
_entity_poly.type
_entity_poly.pdbx_seq_one_letter_code
_entity_poly.pdbx_strand_id
1 'polypeptide(L)'
;MSKYAFLFMDDGVDYQTDPTPEQQKVYADIFKWFEVNGSKIVDGGAELQPTRTATTIRKSTGKVTVVDGPFIESKESVGGFTIIEAPDRAAAIAIAKTWPGYGIEIRDIVEQRERVAEV
;
A
#
# COMPACT_ATOMS: atom_id res chain seq x y z
N MET A 1 16.16 14.01 -4.60
CA MET A 1 15.05 13.08 -4.76
C MET A 1 14.67 12.48 -3.41
N SER A 2 13.37 12.36 -3.15
CA SER A 2 12.87 11.75 -1.93
C SER A 2 12.09 10.51 -2.27
N LYS A 3 11.94 9.62 -1.27
CA LYS A 3 11.20 8.37 -1.44
C LYS A 3 9.88 8.43 -0.71
N TYR A 4 8.88 7.84 -1.33
CA TYR A 4 7.51 7.83 -0.81
C TYR A 4 6.93 6.43 -0.91
N ALA A 5 6.30 5.98 0.16
CA ALA A 5 5.52 4.75 0.12
C ALA A 5 4.13 5.07 -0.43
N PHE A 6 3.74 4.37 -1.47
CA PHE A 6 2.38 4.40 -1.99
C PHE A 6 1.67 3.18 -1.45
N LEU A 7 0.71 3.41 -0.56
CA LEU A 7 -0.12 2.35 -0.01
C LEU A 7 -1.38 2.30 -0.85
N PHE A 8 -1.55 1.21 -1.59
CA PHE A 8 -2.72 1.03 -2.45
C PHE A 8 -3.88 0.57 -1.57
N MET A 9 -4.89 1.43 -1.48
CA MET A 9 -6.06 1.17 -0.64
C MET A 9 -7.11 0.41 -1.44
N ASP A 10 -7.88 -0.42 -0.75
CA ASP A 10 -9.04 -1.06 -1.33
C ASP A 10 -10.27 -0.77 -0.48
N ASP A 11 -11.44 -1.12 -1.02
CA ASP A 11 -12.73 -0.83 -0.38
C ASP A 11 -13.12 -1.89 0.65
N GLY A 12 -12.22 -2.82 0.96
CA GLY A 12 -12.47 -3.90 1.91
C GLY A 12 -13.33 -5.03 1.37
N VAL A 13 -13.70 -4.99 0.10
CA VAL A 13 -14.45 -6.08 -0.52
C VAL A 13 -13.51 -7.23 -0.86
N ASP A 14 -13.86 -8.42 -0.38
CA ASP A 14 -13.09 -9.63 -0.62
C ASP A 14 -13.67 -10.37 -1.82
N TYR A 15 -13.02 -10.23 -2.96
CA TYR A 15 -13.47 -10.85 -4.20
C TYR A 15 -12.97 -12.30 -4.25
N GLN A 16 -13.85 -13.23 -3.94
CA GLN A 16 -13.54 -14.67 -3.95
C GLN A 16 -13.92 -15.35 -5.27
N THR A 17 -14.49 -14.59 -6.20
CA THR A 17 -14.93 -15.10 -7.50
C THR A 17 -14.03 -14.57 -8.61
N ASP A 18 -14.21 -15.12 -9.81
CA ASP A 18 -13.49 -14.63 -10.98
C ASP A 18 -13.79 -13.16 -11.23
N PRO A 19 -12.78 -12.37 -11.67
CA PRO A 19 -12.98 -10.95 -11.93
C PRO A 19 -14.06 -10.69 -12.98
N THR A 20 -14.86 -9.66 -12.75
CA THR A 20 -15.79 -9.15 -13.77
C THR A 20 -15.01 -8.47 -14.90
N PRO A 21 -15.66 -8.22 -16.07
CA PRO A 21 -14.99 -7.47 -17.14
C PRO A 21 -14.48 -6.10 -16.70
N GLU A 22 -15.22 -5.40 -15.82
CA GLU A 22 -14.79 -4.11 -15.26
C GLU A 22 -13.55 -4.25 -14.40
N GLN A 23 -13.50 -5.28 -13.57
CA GLN A 23 -12.33 -5.58 -12.73
C GLN A 23 -11.12 -5.95 -13.57
N GLN A 24 -11.32 -6.73 -14.63
CA GLN A 24 -10.25 -7.10 -15.56
C GLN A 24 -9.65 -5.85 -16.24
N LYS A 25 -10.51 -4.88 -16.58
CA LYS A 25 -10.06 -3.63 -17.17
C LYS A 25 -9.22 -2.83 -16.17
N VAL A 26 -9.66 -2.76 -14.93
CA VAL A 26 -8.90 -2.07 -13.88
C VAL A 26 -7.54 -2.74 -13.69
N TYR A 27 -7.48 -4.06 -13.66
CA TYR A 27 -6.20 -4.78 -13.54
C TYR A 27 -5.28 -4.49 -14.71
N ALA A 28 -5.81 -4.44 -15.93
CA ALA A 28 -5.01 -4.09 -17.11
C ALA A 28 -4.47 -2.65 -16.99
N ASP A 29 -5.28 -1.73 -16.53
CA ASP A 29 -4.87 -0.34 -16.31
C ASP A 29 -3.80 -0.24 -15.21
N ILE A 30 -3.89 -1.07 -14.17
CA ILE A 30 -2.90 -1.14 -13.10
C ILE A 30 -1.55 -1.62 -13.64
N PHE A 31 -1.54 -2.68 -14.44
CA PHE A 31 -0.31 -3.16 -15.07
C PHE A 31 0.34 -2.07 -15.92
N LYS A 32 -0.47 -1.36 -16.67
CA LYS A 32 0.02 -0.25 -17.51
C LYS A 32 0.59 0.88 -16.66
N TRP A 33 -0.05 1.18 -15.52
CA TRP A 33 0.44 2.21 -14.61
C TRP A 33 1.84 1.86 -14.09
N PHE A 34 2.08 0.62 -13.71
CA PHE A 34 3.40 0.17 -13.28
C PHE A 34 4.43 0.25 -14.39
N GLU A 35 4.02 -0.07 -15.62
CA GLU A 35 4.89 0.07 -16.79
C GLU A 35 5.30 1.52 -17.01
N VAL A 36 4.32 2.42 -17.05
CA VAL A 36 4.53 3.85 -17.29
C VAL A 36 5.42 4.47 -16.22
N ASN A 37 5.26 4.06 -14.98
CA ASN A 37 5.99 4.64 -13.85
C ASN A 37 7.22 3.82 -13.44
N GLY A 38 7.58 2.82 -14.21
CA GLY A 38 8.66 1.87 -13.86
C GLY A 38 9.99 2.55 -13.50
N SER A 39 10.34 3.62 -14.21
CA SER A 39 11.60 4.33 -13.94
C SER A 39 11.60 5.08 -12.61
N LYS A 40 10.44 5.31 -12.01
CA LYS A 40 10.29 6.02 -10.73
C LYS A 40 10.14 5.05 -9.56
N ILE A 41 9.91 3.77 -9.85
CA ILE A 41 9.73 2.75 -8.82
C ILE A 41 11.10 2.29 -8.32
N VAL A 42 11.36 2.49 -7.04
CA VAL A 42 12.60 2.05 -6.38
C VAL A 42 12.44 0.63 -5.89
N ASP A 43 11.26 0.30 -5.38
CA ASP A 43 10.92 -1.03 -4.89
C ASP A 43 9.48 -1.32 -5.31
N GLY A 44 9.29 -2.41 -6.04
CA GLY A 44 7.97 -2.80 -6.55
C GLY A 44 6.96 -3.19 -5.47
N GLY A 45 7.45 -3.47 -4.26
CA GLY A 45 6.58 -3.82 -3.15
C GLY A 45 5.87 -5.16 -3.35
N ALA A 46 4.63 -5.22 -2.91
CA ALA A 46 3.86 -6.45 -2.98
C ALA A 46 2.36 -6.17 -2.98
N GLU A 47 1.60 -7.09 -3.56
CA GLU A 47 0.16 -7.16 -3.39
C GLU A 47 -0.12 -8.04 -2.19
N LEU A 48 -1.08 -7.65 -1.36
CA LEU A 48 -1.42 -8.37 -0.13
C LEU A 48 -2.69 -9.18 -0.32
N GLN A 49 -2.75 -10.32 0.35
CA GLN A 49 -3.96 -11.12 0.45
C GLN A 49 -5.04 -10.34 1.21
N PRO A 50 -6.34 -10.69 1.04
CA PRO A 50 -7.41 -10.01 1.75
C PRO A 50 -7.24 -10.03 3.27
N THR A 51 -7.85 -9.06 3.94
CA THR A 51 -7.74 -8.92 5.41
C THR A 51 -8.27 -10.12 6.18
N ARG A 52 -9.17 -10.93 5.59
CA ARG A 52 -9.62 -12.17 6.23
C ARG A 52 -8.50 -13.17 6.46
N THR A 53 -7.38 -13.03 5.74
CA THR A 53 -6.22 -13.91 5.91
C THR A 53 -5.21 -13.37 6.93
N ALA A 54 -5.47 -12.19 7.50
CA ALA A 54 -4.54 -11.53 8.40
C ALA A 54 -4.48 -12.21 9.76
N THR A 55 -3.31 -12.10 10.39
CA THR A 55 -3.12 -12.46 11.78
C THR A 55 -2.53 -11.24 12.47
N THR A 56 -3.13 -10.83 13.57
CA THR A 56 -2.69 -9.66 14.33
C THR A 56 -2.05 -10.10 15.64
N ILE A 57 -0.88 -9.55 15.91
CA ILE A 57 -0.18 -9.74 17.18
C ILE A 57 -0.19 -8.39 17.90
N ARG A 58 -0.78 -8.37 19.09
CA ARG A 58 -0.79 -7.17 19.93
C ARG A 58 0.07 -7.42 21.16
N LYS A 59 0.82 -6.40 21.51
CA LYS A 59 1.65 -6.42 22.71
C LYS A 59 1.20 -5.29 23.64
N SER A 60 0.92 -5.65 24.87
CA SER A 60 0.71 -4.70 25.94
C SER A 60 1.59 -5.12 27.11
N THR A 61 1.66 -4.30 28.16
CA THR A 61 2.57 -4.54 29.27
C THR A 61 2.54 -6.00 29.76
N GLY A 62 3.63 -6.73 29.49
CA GLY A 62 3.77 -8.11 29.93
C GLY A 62 2.87 -9.12 29.23
N LYS A 63 2.19 -8.74 28.16
CA LYS A 63 1.23 -9.63 27.50
C LYS A 63 1.32 -9.54 25.97
N VAL A 64 1.27 -10.70 25.34
CA VAL A 64 1.21 -10.82 23.86
C VAL A 64 -0.07 -11.58 23.51
N THR A 65 -0.86 -11.04 22.61
CA THR A 65 -2.06 -11.71 22.08
C THR A 65 -1.93 -11.91 20.59
N VAL A 66 -2.47 -13.03 20.11
CA VAL A 66 -2.51 -13.40 18.69
C VAL A 66 -3.97 -13.60 18.31
N VAL A 67 -4.43 -12.85 17.34
CA VAL A 67 -5.85 -12.86 16.93
C VAL A 67 -5.92 -12.98 15.40
N ASP A 68 -6.83 -13.82 14.92
CA ASP A 68 -7.13 -13.87 13.49
C ASP A 68 -7.88 -12.60 13.09
N GLY A 69 -7.45 -12.01 12.00
CA GLY A 69 -8.04 -10.79 11.47
C GLY A 69 -7.08 -9.62 11.48
N PRO A 70 -7.48 -8.49 10.87
CA PRO A 70 -6.64 -7.30 10.77
C PRO A 70 -6.55 -6.57 12.11
N PHE A 71 -5.51 -5.74 12.24
CA PHE A 71 -5.26 -4.92 13.43
C PHE A 71 -6.45 -4.00 13.74
N ILE A 72 -7.02 -3.42 12.70
CA ILE A 72 -8.23 -2.60 12.77
C ILE A 72 -9.18 -3.10 11.69
N GLU A 73 -10.42 -3.37 12.07
CA GLU A 73 -11.46 -3.69 11.11
C GLU A 73 -11.97 -2.39 10.50
N SER A 74 -11.89 -2.27 9.18
CA SER A 74 -12.26 -1.08 8.44
C SER A 74 -12.76 -1.47 7.07
N LYS A 75 -13.62 -0.63 6.50
CA LYS A 75 -14.05 -0.79 5.11
C LYS A 75 -12.92 -0.56 4.13
N GLU A 76 -11.93 0.24 4.55
CA GLU A 76 -10.77 0.53 3.73
C GLU A 76 -9.55 -0.12 4.34
N SER A 77 -8.77 -0.77 3.50
CA SER A 77 -7.57 -1.46 3.95
C SER A 77 -6.46 -1.32 2.92
N VAL A 78 -5.23 -1.61 3.35
CA VAL A 78 -4.09 -1.60 2.46
C VAL A 78 -4.06 -2.92 1.70
N GLY A 79 -4.19 -2.85 0.37
CA GLY A 79 -4.15 -4.03 -0.50
C GLY A 79 -2.79 -4.27 -1.13
N GLY A 80 -1.84 -3.35 -0.97
CA GLY A 80 -0.51 -3.48 -1.52
C GLY A 80 0.28 -2.21 -1.33
N PHE A 81 1.53 -2.21 -1.77
CA PHE A 81 2.37 -1.03 -1.67
C PHE A 81 3.49 -1.05 -2.70
N THR A 82 4.02 0.12 -2.99
CA THR A 82 5.26 0.29 -3.77
C THR A 82 6.01 1.50 -3.24
N ILE A 83 7.29 1.61 -3.58
CA ILE A 83 8.10 2.75 -3.18
C ILE A 83 8.50 3.52 -4.42
N ILE A 84 8.17 4.80 -4.43
CA ILE A 84 8.38 5.71 -5.54
C ILE A 84 9.42 6.75 -5.14
N GLU A 85 10.31 7.10 -6.06
CA GLU A 85 11.21 8.23 -5.90
C GLU A 85 10.72 9.40 -6.75
N ALA A 86 10.65 10.57 -6.14
CA ALA A 86 10.19 11.78 -6.81
C ALA A 86 10.95 12.99 -6.26
N PRO A 87 11.02 14.11 -7.01
CA PRO A 87 11.72 15.30 -6.54
C PRO A 87 11.15 15.87 -5.25
N ASP A 88 9.84 15.88 -5.11
CA ASP A 88 9.16 16.41 -3.95
C ASP A 88 7.77 15.78 -3.81
N ARG A 89 7.08 16.15 -2.74
CA ARG A 89 5.75 15.61 -2.44
C ARG A 89 4.73 15.96 -3.51
N ALA A 90 4.80 17.15 -4.08
CA ALA A 90 3.87 17.56 -5.15
C ALA A 90 3.98 16.65 -6.37
N ALA A 91 5.21 16.27 -6.74
CA ALA A 91 5.46 15.33 -7.83
C ALA A 91 4.90 13.93 -7.50
N ALA A 92 5.10 13.48 -6.26
CA ALA A 92 4.54 12.20 -5.82
C ALA A 92 3.01 12.20 -5.88
N ILE A 93 2.37 13.28 -5.45
CA ILE A 93 0.91 13.44 -5.53
C ILE A 93 0.45 13.39 -6.98
N ALA A 94 1.15 14.05 -7.89
CA ALA A 94 0.81 14.04 -9.31
C ALA A 94 0.84 12.61 -9.87
N ILE A 95 1.84 11.82 -9.50
CA ILE A 95 1.94 10.42 -9.90
C ILE A 95 0.77 9.62 -9.33
N ALA A 96 0.48 9.81 -8.04
CA ALA A 96 -0.59 9.07 -7.35
C ALA A 96 -1.97 9.35 -7.96
N LYS A 97 -2.19 10.57 -8.45
CA LYS A 97 -3.47 10.95 -9.08
C LYS A 97 -3.77 10.13 -10.34
N THR A 98 -2.76 9.54 -10.96
CA THR A 98 -2.93 8.73 -12.16
C THR A 98 -3.25 7.27 -11.86
N TRP A 99 -3.29 6.88 -10.60
CA TRP A 99 -3.59 5.52 -10.19
C TRP A 99 -5.01 5.13 -10.58
N PRO A 100 -5.20 4.01 -11.29
CA PRO A 100 -6.54 3.61 -11.75
C PRO A 100 -7.37 2.86 -10.70
N GLY A 101 -6.78 2.50 -9.56
CA GLY A 101 -7.48 1.75 -8.53
C GLY A 101 -8.27 2.64 -7.58
N TYR A 102 -8.68 2.08 -6.44
CA TYR A 102 -9.57 2.72 -5.47
C TYR A 102 -8.97 3.97 -4.85
N GLY A 103 -7.69 3.92 -4.46
CA GLY A 103 -7.03 5.08 -3.85
C GLY A 103 -5.62 4.77 -3.40
N ILE A 104 -4.90 5.80 -3.05
CA ILE A 104 -3.53 5.71 -2.55
C ILE A 104 -3.39 6.60 -1.32
N GLU A 105 -2.75 6.06 -0.28
CA GLU A 105 -2.21 6.85 0.81
C GLU A 105 -0.72 7.01 0.59
N ILE A 106 -0.22 8.23 0.65
CA ILE A 106 1.21 8.52 0.48
C ILE A 106 1.84 8.75 1.85
N ARG A 107 2.93 8.05 2.12
CA ARG A 107 3.72 8.24 3.33
C ARG A 107 5.16 8.52 2.94
N ASP A 108 5.73 9.56 3.50
CA ASP A 108 7.15 9.85 3.31
C ASP A 108 7.96 8.74 3.96
N ILE A 109 9.01 8.28 3.26
CA ILE A 109 9.93 7.28 3.81
C ILE A 109 10.92 7.97 4.72
N VAL A 110 11.17 7.40 5.90
CA VAL A 110 12.23 7.85 6.79
C VAL A 110 13.55 7.35 6.22
N GLU A 111 14.32 8.23 5.58
CA GLU A 111 15.57 7.86 4.93
C GLU A 111 16.76 7.92 5.88
N GLN A 112 16.66 8.79 6.88
CA GLN A 112 17.71 8.94 7.86
C GLN A 112 17.10 9.28 9.22
N ARG A 113 17.55 8.61 10.24
CA ARG A 113 17.07 8.83 11.60
C ARG A 113 18.27 8.98 12.52
N GLU A 114 18.19 9.95 13.43
CA GLU A 114 19.23 10.13 14.41
C GLU A 114 19.18 8.98 15.44
N ARG A 115 20.30 8.28 15.57
CA ARG A 115 20.36 7.05 16.39
C ARG A 115 20.07 7.29 17.87
N VAL A 116 20.48 8.43 18.37
CA VAL A 116 20.25 8.77 19.79
C VAL A 116 18.76 8.88 20.10
N ALA A 117 18.00 9.43 19.17
CA ALA A 117 16.56 9.59 19.33
C ALA A 117 15.79 8.28 19.29
N GLU A 118 16.41 7.22 18.80
CA GLU A 118 15.78 5.90 18.64
C GLU A 118 15.90 5.03 19.90
N VAL A 119 16.70 5.43 20.82
CA VAL A 119 16.98 4.63 22.02
C VAL A 119 15.80 4.58 22.97
#